data_fd43168b70ffd0923aebc5501bc8168d
#
_entry.id   fd43168b70ffd0923aebc5501bc8168d
#
_cell.length_a   1.000
_cell.length_b   1.000
_cell.length_c   1.000
_cell.angle_alpha   90.00
_cell.angle_beta   90.00
_cell.angle_gamma   90.00
#
_symmetry.space_group_name_H-M   'P 1'
#
loop_
_entity.id
_entity.type
_entity.pdbx_description
1 polymer ?
#
loop_
_entity_poly.entity_id
_entity_poly.type
_entity_poly.pdbx_seq_one_letter_code
_entity_poly.pdbx_strand_id
1 'polypeptide(L)' 'MGEEPAGLVSVREVADQLGVHPETIRRLIHDGRLDAVRVGRVLRVHRKAVDGFLARQRVKPTRFQA' A
#
# COMPACT_ATOMS: atom_id res chain seq x y z
N MET A 1 -18.11 -9.84 -9.32
CA MET A 1 -17.86 -9.30 -9.25
C MET A 1 -16.67 -8.96 -9.00
N GLY A 2 -15.93 -9.09 -9.19
CA GLY A 2 -14.71 -8.68 -9.03
C GLY A 2 -14.34 -8.43 -7.72
N GLU A 3 -14.97 -8.99 -6.89
CA GLU A 3 -14.67 -8.72 -5.71
C GLU A 3 -13.40 -9.24 -5.30
N GLU A 4 -12.57 -8.60 -4.71
CA GLU A 4 -11.35 -9.05 -4.20
C GLU A 4 -11.62 -9.92 -3.06
N PRO A 5 -10.82 -10.87 -2.76
CA PRO A 5 -10.93 -11.66 -1.56
C PRO A 5 -10.90 -10.68 -0.42
N ALA A 6 -11.54 -11.03 0.64
CA ALA A 6 -11.67 -10.14 1.76
C ALA A 6 -10.37 -9.51 2.16
N GLY A 7 -10.33 -8.25 2.20
CA GLY A 7 -9.16 -7.53 2.67
C GLY A 7 -8.01 -7.37 1.72
N LEU A 8 -8.12 -7.87 0.49
CA LEU A 8 -7.03 -7.72 -0.44
C LEU A 8 -7.35 -6.70 -1.52
N VAL A 9 -6.38 -5.90 -1.88
CA VAL A 9 -6.55 -4.89 -2.90
C VAL A 9 -5.37 -4.95 -3.85
N SER A 10 -5.52 -4.40 -5.04
CA SER A 10 -4.46 -4.45 -6.02
C SER A 10 -3.42 -3.37 -5.77
N VAL A 11 -2.26 -3.56 -6.35
CA VAL A 11 -1.19 -2.59 -6.25
C VAL A 11 -1.67 -1.27 -6.84
N ARG A 12 -2.40 -1.32 -7.95
CA ARG A 12 -2.87 -0.12 -8.57
C ARG A 12 -3.84 0.62 -7.67
N GLU A 13 -4.69 -0.10 -7.00
CA GLU A 13 -5.64 0.50 -6.12
C GLU A 13 -4.94 1.18 -4.94
N VAL A 14 -3.91 0.56 -4.41
CA VAL A 14 -3.14 1.15 -3.33
C VAL A 14 -2.45 2.42 -3.83
N ALA A 15 -1.88 2.35 -5.03
CA ALA A 15 -1.20 3.49 -5.60
C ALA A 15 -2.17 4.67 -5.78
N ASP A 16 -3.37 4.38 -6.25
CA ASP A 16 -4.34 5.43 -6.45
C ASP A 16 -4.75 6.03 -5.10
N GLN A 17 -4.93 5.21 -4.11
CA GLN A 17 -5.31 5.65 -2.82
C GLN A 17 -4.26 6.52 -2.19
N LEU A 18 -3.01 6.20 -2.40
CA LEU A 18 -1.93 6.96 -1.80
C LEU A 18 -1.44 8.08 -2.71
N GLY A 19 -1.98 8.18 -3.91
CA GLY A 19 -1.58 9.22 -4.83
C GLY A 19 -0.17 9.09 -5.36
N VAL A 20 0.29 7.86 -5.55
CA VAL A 20 1.63 7.64 -6.06
C VAL A 20 1.58 6.70 -7.25
N HIS A 21 2.67 6.53 -7.92
CA HIS A 21 2.74 5.67 -9.07
C HIS A 21 2.77 4.22 -8.60
N PRO A 22 2.16 3.30 -9.32
CA PRO A 22 2.17 1.89 -8.94
C PRO A 22 3.58 1.33 -8.74
N GLU A 23 4.53 1.86 -9.49
CA GLU A 23 5.89 1.38 -9.36
C GLU A 23 6.44 1.69 -7.99
N THR A 24 6.01 2.78 -7.39
CA THR A 24 6.44 3.14 -6.05
C THR A 24 5.94 2.09 -5.07
N ILE A 25 4.72 1.59 -5.28
CA ILE A 25 4.16 0.58 -4.40
C ILE A 25 4.93 -0.72 -4.58
N ARG A 26 5.28 -1.09 -5.81
CA ARG A 26 6.03 -2.31 -6.03
C ARG A 26 7.39 -2.22 -5.36
N ARG A 27 7.97 -1.06 -5.38
CA ARG A 27 9.27 -0.87 -4.76
C ARG A 27 9.17 -1.03 -3.25
N LEU A 28 8.11 -0.50 -2.65
CA LEU A 28 7.91 -0.64 -1.21
C LEU A 28 7.73 -2.10 -0.84
N ILE A 29 7.06 -2.87 -1.68
CA ILE A 29 6.85 -4.28 -1.43
C ILE A 29 8.18 -5.01 -1.55
N HIS A 30 8.92 -4.69 -2.58
CA HIS A 30 10.20 -5.35 -2.83
C HIS A 30 11.17 -5.06 -1.71
N ASP A 31 11.12 -3.89 -1.14
CA ASP A 31 12.03 -3.51 -0.07
C ASP A 31 11.56 -4.03 1.28
N GLY A 32 10.45 -4.70 1.32
CA GLY A 32 9.95 -5.24 2.57
C GLY A 32 9.28 -4.23 3.47
N ARG A 33 8.96 -3.06 2.93
CA ARG A 33 8.32 -2.03 3.71
C ARG A 33 6.81 -2.09 3.67
N LEU A 34 6.26 -2.81 2.72
CA LEU A 34 4.83 -2.97 2.63
C LEU A 34 4.58 -4.43 2.33
N ASP A 35 3.85 -5.12 3.18
CA ASP A 35 3.58 -6.53 2.99
C ASP A 35 2.57 -6.78 1.90
N ALA A 36 2.82 -7.78 1.12
CA ALA A 36 1.92 -8.14 0.05
C ALA A 36 1.96 -9.65 -0.15
N VAL A 37 0.97 -10.18 -0.82
CA VAL A 37 0.95 -11.60 -1.12
C VAL A 37 0.87 -11.74 -2.63
N ARG A 38 1.40 -12.84 -3.14
CA ARG A 38 1.35 -13.08 -4.55
C ARG A 38 0.26 -14.09 -4.80
N VAL A 39 -0.69 -13.75 -5.63
CA VAL A 39 -1.77 -14.64 -5.96
C VAL A 39 -1.58 -14.93 -7.44
N GLY A 40 -1.06 -16.08 -7.77
CA GLY A 40 -0.73 -16.42 -9.13
C GLY A 40 0.41 -15.52 -9.57
N ARG A 41 0.17 -14.67 -10.55
CA ARG A 41 1.18 -13.78 -11.02
C ARG A 41 0.95 -12.39 -10.56
N VAL A 42 -0.05 -12.18 -9.75
CA VAL A 42 -0.44 -10.85 -9.37
C VAL A 42 -0.17 -10.58 -7.91
N LEU A 43 0.27 -9.40 -7.60
CA LEU A 43 0.49 -9.02 -6.24
C LEU A 43 -0.77 -8.40 -5.67
N ARG A 44 -1.07 -8.76 -4.43
CA ARG A 44 -2.23 -8.18 -3.76
C ARG A 44 -1.75 -7.73 -2.38
N VAL A 45 -2.32 -6.67 -1.90
CA VAL A 45 -1.90 -6.10 -0.62
C VAL A 45 -3.07 -6.15 0.33
N HIS A 46 -2.83 -6.53 1.58
CA HIS A 46 -3.88 -6.55 2.55
C HIS A 46 -4.21 -5.12 2.94
N ARG A 47 -5.47 -4.83 3.04
CA ARG A 47 -5.90 -3.51 3.41
C ARG A 47 -5.30 -3.13 4.77
N LYS A 48 -5.20 -4.08 5.68
CA LYS A 48 -4.60 -3.81 6.95
C LYS A 48 -3.13 -3.46 6.83
N ALA A 49 -2.44 -4.01 5.87
CA ALA A 49 -1.03 -3.70 5.66
C ALA A 49 -0.90 -2.25 5.20
N VAL A 50 -1.83 -1.79 4.39
CA VAL A 50 -1.81 -0.42 3.91
C VAL A 50 -2.06 0.52 5.08
N ASP A 51 -3.03 0.19 5.91
CA ASP A 51 -3.35 1.02 7.06
C ASP A 51 -2.14 1.10 8.01
N GLY A 52 -1.50 -0.02 8.23
CA GLY A 52 -0.35 -0.06 9.11
C GLY A 52 0.82 0.73 8.54
N PHE A 53 1.01 0.63 7.22
CA PHE A 53 2.08 1.35 6.59
C PHE A 53 1.83 2.86 6.73
N LEU A 54 0.61 3.30 6.49
CA LEU A 54 0.28 4.70 6.59
C LEU A 54 0.46 5.21 8.02
N ALA A 55 0.10 4.40 8.97
CA ALA A 55 0.23 4.80 10.35
C ALA A 55 1.70 5.04 10.72
N ARG A 56 2.58 4.20 10.17
CA ARG A 56 3.98 4.34 10.46
C ARG A 56 4.61 5.50 9.72
N GLN A 57 4.05 5.87 8.57
CA GLN A 57 4.61 6.94 7.77
C GLN A 57 3.96 8.28 8.08
N ARG A 58 3.03 8.33 9.09
CA ARG A 58 2.37 9.54 9.37
C ARG A 58 3.31 10.62 9.72
N VAL A 59 3.20 11.75 9.11
CA VAL A 59 4.05 12.87 9.40
C VAL A 59 3.46 13.63 10.57
N LYS A 60 4.24 13.80 11.67
CA LYS A 60 3.74 14.50 12.78
C LYS A 60 3.71 15.93 12.51
N PRO A 61 2.78 16.64 12.95
CA PRO A 61 2.70 18.06 12.74
C PRO A 61 3.88 18.67 13.46
N THR A 62 4.63 19.49 12.81
CA THR A 62 5.72 20.07 13.46
C THR A 62 5.47 21.46 13.44
N ARG A 63 6.12 22.18 14.24
CA ARG A 63 5.87 23.43 14.32
C ARG A 63 6.38 24.12 13.25
N PHE A 64 7.08 23.78 12.59
CA PHE A 64 7.64 24.49 11.71
C PHE A 64 7.01 24.39 10.53
N GLN A 65 6.39 23.98 10.14
CA GLN A 65 5.80 23.83 9.22
C GLN A 65 6.05 24.58 8.28
N ALA A 66 6.33 25.00 8.00
CA ALA A 66 6.62 25.78 7.10
C ALA A 66 6.34 26.06 6.53
#